data_e76367e464b4dae1c70411cf8568f181
#
_entry.id   e76367e464b4dae1c70411cf8568f181
#
_cell.length_a   1.000
_cell.length_b   1.000
_cell.length_c   1.000
_cell.angle_alpha   90.00
_cell.angle_beta   90.00
_cell.angle_gamma   90.00
#
_symmetry.space_group_name_H-M   'P 1'
#
loop_
_entity.id
_entity.type
_entity.pdbx_description
1 polymer ?
#
loop_
_entity_poly.entity_id
_entity_poly.type
_entity_poly.pdbx_seq_one_letter_code
_entity_poly.pdbx_strand_id
1 'polypeptide(L)'
;MKSITKYLILILVFFPAGLLTFSSPTTTNSSYPLISTPVYGVSNYNVTQSVTYQVELNFSLTHNSGGANYYFKFARLNNRMPNSTQTKYTPPYQESELLYNNIAGHNPTEIIVGRNDQFNNTYDLFNATLVPTEEVTQDQKYIVKLSAIKFQDITGSEIGTYNISDEMFALYCNNTEPYYERDDSSLISLSNSIVDVGDNPVEKAEKIYDWVSSNLVYNGGLPAQEMGALWAYTNLQGDCSEYSSLMITLLRIQDIPARKVTGFLVSNNPSLRPKTGDTWNFYASDSGTNMLGHAWVEYYVPDIGWIACDPTWSSAPGYFNGIDFLRFNLNVGANFFFPPSYTISEFSNPTFVHSGGSYDFNYDIKITVLTSNLSPSGTFPILLILFIAIGVAAVLLTLIIIIKRSSKKGSY
;
A
#
# COMPACT_ATOMS: atom_id res chain seq x y z
N MET A 1 -25.70 27.10 20.91
CA MET A 1 -25.80 25.94 20.04
C MET A 1 -25.37 26.38 18.63
N LYS A 2 -24.13 26.16 18.27
CA LYS A 2 -23.61 26.46 16.90
C LYS A 2 -23.47 25.11 16.19
N SER A 3 -24.24 24.95 15.14
CA SER A 3 -24.19 23.86 14.19
C SER A 3 -22.79 23.77 13.60
N ILE A 4 -22.10 22.63 13.79
CA ILE A 4 -20.85 22.34 13.10
C ILE A 4 -21.27 21.84 11.74
N THR A 5 -21.25 22.74 10.77
CA THR A 5 -21.42 22.42 9.36
C THR A 5 -20.19 21.61 8.92
N LYS A 6 -20.41 20.39 8.46
CA LYS A 6 -19.38 19.58 7.80
C LYS A 6 -18.91 20.36 6.57
N TYR A 7 -17.68 20.85 6.62
CA TYR A 7 -17.05 21.47 5.46
C TYR A 7 -16.67 20.39 4.45
N LEU A 8 -17.60 20.12 3.53
CA LEU A 8 -17.22 19.57 2.23
C LEU A 8 -16.51 20.70 1.51
N ILE A 9 -15.24 20.55 1.16
CA ILE A 9 -14.45 21.61 0.51
C ILE A 9 -15.02 21.82 -0.88
N LEU A 10 -15.79 22.90 -1.01
CA LEU A 10 -16.36 23.35 -2.27
C LEU A 10 -15.30 24.20 -2.98
N ILE A 11 -14.73 23.70 -4.04
CA ILE A 11 -13.78 24.45 -4.85
C ILE A 11 -14.21 24.42 -6.30
N LEU A 12 -14.66 25.56 -6.79
CA LEU A 12 -14.98 25.85 -8.18
C LEU A 12 -13.69 26.06 -8.99
N VAL A 13 -13.46 25.24 -9.99
CA VAL A 13 -12.38 25.44 -10.96
C VAL A 13 -12.97 25.60 -12.35
N PHE A 14 -12.69 26.72 -12.97
CA PHE A 14 -12.97 26.95 -14.38
C PHE A 14 -11.81 26.45 -15.25
N PHE A 15 -12.07 25.53 -16.16
CA PHE A 15 -11.16 25.16 -17.23
C PHE A 15 -11.47 25.96 -18.49
N PRO A 16 -10.47 26.46 -19.24
CA PRO A 16 -10.70 26.97 -20.57
C PRO A 16 -11.03 25.81 -21.52
N ALA A 17 -12.12 25.96 -22.24
CA ALA A 17 -12.57 24.98 -23.24
C ALA A 17 -11.53 24.86 -24.37
N GLY A 18 -10.76 23.81 -24.37
CA GLY A 18 -9.95 23.39 -25.52
C GLY A 18 -10.70 22.32 -26.30
N LEU A 19 -11.14 22.65 -27.51
CA LEU A 19 -11.73 21.66 -28.43
C LEU A 19 -10.67 20.61 -28.78
N LEU A 20 -10.81 19.41 -28.26
CA LEU A 20 -10.09 18.23 -28.74
C LEU A 20 -11.09 17.35 -29.49
N THR A 21 -10.86 17.17 -30.79
CA THR A 21 -11.60 16.20 -31.61
C THR A 21 -11.10 14.81 -31.29
N PHE A 22 -11.99 13.95 -30.77
CA PHE A 22 -11.68 12.55 -30.49
C PHE A 22 -11.94 11.69 -31.72
N SER A 23 -10.92 10.97 -32.18
CA SER A 23 -11.07 9.81 -33.06
C SER A 23 -11.37 8.56 -32.20
N SER A 24 -12.33 7.76 -32.64
CA SER A 24 -12.70 6.50 -31.99
C SER A 24 -11.49 5.57 -31.78
N PRO A 25 -11.36 4.93 -30.60
CA PRO A 25 -10.26 4.01 -30.39
C PRO A 25 -10.46 2.75 -31.23
N THR A 26 -9.57 2.53 -32.17
CA THR A 26 -9.38 1.23 -32.80
C THR A 26 -8.78 0.29 -31.75
N THR A 27 -9.47 -0.79 -31.45
CA THR A 27 -8.95 -1.90 -30.65
C THR A 27 -7.75 -2.53 -31.35
N THR A 28 -6.55 -2.14 -30.98
CA THR A 28 -5.35 -2.88 -31.34
C THR A 28 -5.05 -3.89 -30.22
N ASN A 29 -5.21 -5.18 -30.55
CA ASN A 29 -4.62 -6.24 -29.74
C ASN A 29 -3.09 -6.08 -29.79
N SER A 30 -2.51 -5.38 -28.84
CA SER A 30 -1.07 -5.36 -28.68
C SER A 30 -0.70 -6.47 -27.69
N SER A 31 -0.22 -7.58 -28.24
CA SER A 31 0.62 -8.52 -27.48
C SER A 31 1.90 -7.77 -27.13
N TYR A 32 1.99 -7.26 -25.91
CA TYR A 32 3.24 -6.69 -25.40
C TYR A 32 4.27 -7.83 -25.27
N PRO A 33 5.46 -7.69 -25.87
CA PRO A 33 6.53 -8.64 -25.62
C PRO A 33 6.86 -8.60 -24.12
N LEU A 34 7.04 -9.77 -23.51
CA LEU A 34 7.66 -9.89 -22.19
C LEU A 34 9.02 -9.19 -22.27
N ILE A 35 9.05 -7.94 -21.84
CA ILE A 35 10.28 -7.17 -21.74
C ILE A 35 11.10 -7.86 -20.66
N SER A 36 12.22 -8.44 -21.06
CA SER A 36 13.25 -8.90 -20.13
C SER A 36 13.56 -7.75 -19.18
N THR A 37 13.24 -7.92 -17.89
CA THR A 37 13.49 -6.95 -16.84
C THR A 37 14.93 -6.46 -16.93
N PRO A 38 15.19 -5.16 -17.05
CA PRO A 38 16.53 -4.65 -16.85
C PRO A 38 16.89 -4.94 -15.39
N VAL A 39 17.95 -5.69 -15.20
CA VAL A 39 18.55 -5.92 -13.87
C VAL A 39 19.15 -4.60 -13.41
N TYR A 40 18.34 -3.75 -12.80
CA TYR A 40 18.85 -2.64 -12.01
C TYR A 40 19.18 -3.20 -10.63
N GLY A 41 20.43 -3.08 -10.25
CA GLY A 41 21.12 -3.63 -9.11
C GLY A 41 20.40 -3.57 -7.75
N VAL A 42 19.30 -4.28 -7.61
CA VAL A 42 18.67 -4.57 -6.33
C VAL A 42 18.68 -6.07 -6.15
N SER A 43 19.59 -6.56 -5.34
CA SER A 43 19.78 -8.02 -5.18
C SER A 43 19.42 -8.53 -3.78
N ASN A 44 19.02 -7.65 -2.86
CA ASN A 44 18.92 -8.03 -1.44
C ASN A 44 17.50 -8.34 -1.00
N TYR A 45 16.56 -8.57 -1.91
CA TYR A 45 15.23 -9.02 -1.56
C TYR A 45 14.89 -10.37 -2.19
N ASN A 46 13.99 -11.08 -1.54
CA ASN A 46 13.37 -12.29 -2.06
C ASN A 46 11.88 -12.07 -2.29
N VAL A 47 11.39 -12.53 -3.44
CA VAL A 47 9.96 -12.76 -3.64
C VAL A 47 9.63 -14.12 -3.07
N THR A 48 9.06 -14.14 -1.85
CA THR A 48 8.83 -15.39 -1.15
C THR A 48 7.57 -16.10 -1.59
N GLN A 49 6.54 -15.33 -1.92
CA GLN A 49 5.21 -15.81 -2.31
C GLN A 49 4.53 -14.78 -3.19
N SER A 50 3.55 -15.18 -3.98
CA SER A 50 2.71 -14.26 -4.73
C SER A 50 1.30 -14.80 -4.93
N VAL A 51 0.34 -13.88 -5.09
CA VAL A 51 -1.04 -14.17 -5.40
C VAL A 51 -1.48 -13.26 -6.53
N THR A 52 -2.14 -13.84 -7.55
CA THR A 52 -2.73 -13.09 -8.65
C THR A 52 -4.23 -12.99 -8.46
N TYR A 53 -4.72 -11.77 -8.51
CA TYR A 53 -6.13 -11.43 -8.32
C TYR A 53 -6.73 -10.85 -9.60
N GLN A 54 -8.00 -11.09 -9.83
CA GLN A 54 -8.86 -10.24 -10.62
C GLN A 54 -9.53 -9.25 -9.68
N VAL A 55 -9.47 -7.97 -10.02
CA VAL A 55 -10.09 -6.88 -9.24
C VAL A 55 -11.08 -6.16 -10.14
N GLU A 56 -12.34 -6.08 -9.73
CA GLU A 56 -13.40 -5.33 -10.37
C GLU A 56 -13.79 -4.18 -9.44
N LEU A 57 -13.73 -2.95 -9.96
CA LEU A 57 -14.06 -1.71 -9.26
C LEU A 57 -15.24 -1.09 -9.99
N ASN A 58 -16.39 -0.95 -9.31
CA ASN A 58 -17.60 -0.40 -9.89
C ASN A 58 -18.06 0.78 -9.03
N PHE A 59 -18.12 1.94 -9.64
CA PHE A 59 -18.61 3.16 -9.01
C PHE A 59 -19.87 3.65 -9.70
N SER A 60 -20.85 4.08 -8.93
CA SER A 60 -21.98 4.85 -9.41
C SER A 60 -22.28 6.03 -8.48
N LEU A 61 -22.73 7.13 -9.04
CA LEU A 61 -23.25 8.27 -8.30
C LEU A 61 -24.52 8.78 -8.98
N THR A 62 -25.63 8.80 -8.24
CA THR A 62 -26.90 9.36 -8.67
C THR A 62 -27.14 10.69 -7.96
N HIS A 63 -27.43 11.75 -8.72
CA HIS A 63 -27.76 13.05 -8.15
C HIS A 63 -29.25 13.11 -7.79
N ASN A 64 -29.58 13.63 -6.59
CA ASN A 64 -30.94 13.56 -6.05
C ASN A 64 -31.67 14.91 -6.00
N SER A 65 -30.98 16.04 -5.84
CA SER A 65 -31.65 17.32 -5.65
C SER A 65 -30.83 18.51 -6.16
N GLY A 66 -31.52 19.43 -6.86
CA GLY A 66 -30.90 20.60 -7.48
C GLY A 66 -30.22 20.24 -8.80
N GLY A 67 -29.21 21.01 -9.18
CA GLY A 67 -28.27 20.71 -10.26
C GLY A 67 -26.86 20.91 -9.75
N ALA A 68 -25.92 20.04 -10.10
CA ALA A 68 -24.56 20.14 -9.61
C ALA A 68 -23.52 19.78 -10.67
N ASN A 69 -22.39 20.46 -10.61
CA ASN A 69 -21.19 20.07 -11.32
C ASN A 69 -20.36 19.19 -10.41
N TYR A 70 -19.91 18.07 -10.93
CA TYR A 70 -19.05 17.11 -10.29
C TYR A 70 -17.69 17.04 -10.96
N TYR A 71 -16.64 16.89 -10.16
CA TYR A 71 -15.28 16.60 -10.59
C TYR A 71 -14.84 15.35 -9.87
N PHE A 72 -14.45 14.34 -10.65
CA PHE A 72 -14.07 13.02 -10.15
C PHE A 72 -12.60 12.74 -10.38
N LYS A 73 -11.97 12.12 -9.40
CA LYS A 73 -10.64 11.53 -9.50
C LYS A 73 -10.66 10.11 -8.95
N PHE A 74 -10.24 9.17 -9.79
CA PHE A 74 -10.13 7.76 -9.46
C PHE A 74 -8.67 7.33 -9.55
N ALA A 75 -8.09 6.90 -8.44
CA ALA A 75 -6.78 6.28 -8.45
C ALA A 75 -6.86 4.93 -9.15
N ARG A 76 -5.88 4.63 -10.00
CA ARG A 76 -5.69 3.31 -10.58
C ARG A 76 -4.86 2.42 -9.66
N LEU A 77 -5.07 1.11 -9.73
CA LEU A 77 -4.13 0.16 -9.14
C LEU A 77 -2.79 0.30 -9.85
N ASN A 78 -1.82 0.87 -9.14
CA ASN A 78 -0.53 1.23 -9.71
C ASN A 78 0.32 0.01 -10.02
N ASN A 79 1.07 0.08 -11.11
CA ASN A 79 2.12 -0.88 -11.38
C ASN A 79 3.38 -0.48 -10.58
N ARG A 80 3.75 -1.27 -9.58
CA ARG A 80 4.86 -1.03 -8.66
C ARG A 80 6.02 -1.95 -9.03
N MET A 81 6.65 -1.63 -10.17
CA MET A 81 7.74 -2.38 -10.77
C MET A 81 8.94 -1.46 -11.03
N PRO A 82 10.18 -1.97 -11.10
CA PRO A 82 11.38 -1.16 -11.29
C PRO A 82 11.54 -0.70 -12.75
N ASN A 83 10.57 0.05 -13.29
CA ASN A 83 10.49 0.39 -14.72
C ASN A 83 10.63 1.89 -15.05
N SER A 84 10.76 2.77 -14.06
CA SER A 84 10.90 4.21 -14.28
C SER A 84 11.99 4.82 -13.39
N THR A 85 12.35 6.08 -13.65
CA THR A 85 13.33 6.79 -12.83
C THR A 85 12.89 6.94 -11.37
N GLN A 86 11.59 7.15 -11.12
CA GLN A 86 11.04 7.29 -9.77
C GLN A 86 10.75 5.94 -9.08
N THR A 87 10.59 4.89 -9.86
CA THR A 87 10.34 3.52 -9.35
C THR A 87 11.50 2.58 -9.59
N LYS A 88 12.63 3.07 -10.11
CA LYS A 88 13.74 2.26 -10.58
C LYS A 88 14.33 1.32 -9.52
N TYR A 89 14.16 1.63 -8.27
CA TYR A 89 14.61 0.80 -7.15
C TYR A 89 13.45 0.24 -6.33
N THR A 90 12.28 0.15 -6.93
CA THR A 90 11.11 -0.44 -6.26
C THR A 90 11.07 -1.94 -6.56
N PRO A 91 11.08 -2.82 -5.54
CA PRO A 91 10.79 -4.23 -5.76
C PRO A 91 9.42 -4.46 -6.43
N PRO A 92 9.18 -5.64 -7.03
CA PRO A 92 7.92 -5.94 -7.69
C PRO A 92 6.79 -6.19 -6.69
N TYR A 93 6.43 -5.17 -5.91
CA TYR A 93 5.36 -5.27 -4.91
C TYR A 93 4.02 -5.56 -5.56
N GLN A 94 3.73 -4.88 -6.68
CA GLN A 94 2.48 -5.00 -7.40
C GLN A 94 2.71 -4.93 -8.91
N GLU A 95 2.30 -5.97 -9.62
CA GLU A 95 2.19 -5.98 -11.08
C GLU A 95 0.71 -5.84 -11.42
N SER A 96 0.33 -4.75 -12.09
CA SER A 96 -1.06 -4.43 -12.39
C SER A 96 -1.28 -4.22 -13.88
N GLU A 97 -2.28 -4.89 -14.42
CA GLU A 97 -2.74 -4.75 -15.80
C GLU A 97 -4.22 -4.32 -15.79
N LEU A 98 -4.50 -3.15 -16.36
CA LEU A 98 -5.86 -2.66 -16.55
C LEU A 98 -6.44 -3.32 -17.82
N LEU A 99 -7.44 -4.19 -17.65
CA LEU A 99 -8.11 -4.87 -18.75
C LEU A 99 -9.26 -4.05 -19.35
N TYR A 100 -9.92 -3.27 -18.49
CA TYR A 100 -11.13 -2.54 -18.86
C TYR A 100 -11.26 -1.28 -18.01
N ASN A 101 -11.65 -0.17 -18.65
CA ASN A 101 -12.02 1.08 -17.99
C ASN A 101 -13.14 1.74 -18.79
N ASN A 102 -14.28 1.92 -18.19
CA ASN A 102 -15.43 2.55 -18.81
C ASN A 102 -16.01 3.63 -17.90
N ILE A 103 -16.13 4.83 -18.43
CA ILE A 103 -16.81 5.95 -17.81
C ILE A 103 -18.08 6.18 -18.61
N ALA A 104 -19.24 6.10 -17.99
CA ALA A 104 -20.54 6.14 -18.64
C ALA A 104 -21.59 6.87 -17.77
N GLY A 105 -22.83 6.90 -18.24
CA GLY A 105 -23.94 7.57 -17.60
C GLY A 105 -24.23 8.92 -18.26
N HIS A 106 -24.67 9.91 -17.48
CA HIS A 106 -25.11 11.19 -18.02
C HIS A 106 -23.90 12.07 -18.43
N ASN A 107 -23.63 12.10 -19.74
CA ASN A 107 -22.69 13.02 -20.42
C ASN A 107 -21.41 13.36 -19.64
N PRO A 108 -20.57 12.39 -19.25
CA PRO A 108 -19.27 12.72 -18.67
C PRO A 108 -18.43 13.50 -19.70
N THR A 109 -17.80 14.57 -19.23
CA THR A 109 -17.00 15.47 -20.05
C THR A 109 -15.58 15.59 -19.50
N GLU A 110 -14.67 16.17 -20.30
CA GLU A 110 -13.27 16.41 -19.90
C GLU A 110 -12.59 15.14 -19.35
N ILE A 111 -12.83 14.02 -20.03
CA ILE A 111 -12.30 12.71 -19.61
C ILE A 111 -10.81 12.65 -19.90
N ILE A 112 -10.02 12.46 -18.85
CA ILE A 112 -8.57 12.24 -18.93
C ILE A 112 -8.28 10.89 -18.24
N VAL A 113 -7.80 9.93 -18.99
CA VAL A 113 -7.50 8.59 -18.47
C VAL A 113 -5.99 8.34 -18.43
N GLY A 114 -5.54 7.67 -17.37
CA GLY A 114 -4.14 7.27 -17.23
C GLY A 114 -3.17 8.42 -17.07
N ARG A 115 -3.55 9.48 -16.37
CA ARG A 115 -2.65 10.59 -16.04
C ARG A 115 -1.77 10.23 -14.84
N ASN A 116 -0.51 10.64 -14.88
CA ASN A 116 0.41 10.47 -13.76
C ASN A 116 0.62 11.80 -13.00
N ASP A 117 0.81 11.70 -11.69
CA ASP A 117 1.27 12.80 -10.84
C ASP A 117 2.80 12.76 -10.62
N GLN A 118 3.30 13.69 -9.80
CA GLN A 118 4.73 13.79 -9.49
C GLN A 118 5.29 12.57 -8.73
N PHE A 119 4.43 11.79 -8.08
CA PHE A 119 4.81 10.58 -7.36
C PHE A 119 4.66 9.31 -8.23
N ASN A 120 4.35 9.51 -9.52
CA ASN A 120 4.09 8.44 -10.49
C ASN A 120 2.84 7.60 -10.18
N ASN A 121 1.87 8.16 -9.47
CA ASN A 121 0.54 7.57 -9.35
C ASN A 121 -0.23 7.78 -10.64
N THR A 122 -0.97 6.78 -11.06
CA THR A 122 -1.85 6.87 -12.24
C THR A 122 -3.30 7.04 -11.78
N TYR A 123 -4.03 7.92 -12.44
CA TYR A 123 -5.43 8.20 -12.12
C TYR A 123 -6.24 8.64 -13.34
N ASP A 124 -7.56 8.57 -13.21
CA ASP A 124 -8.53 9.08 -14.18
C ASP A 124 -9.25 10.28 -13.60
N LEU A 125 -9.50 11.28 -14.47
CA LEU A 125 -10.27 12.47 -14.15
C LEU A 125 -11.43 12.60 -15.13
N PHE A 126 -12.60 12.98 -14.64
CA PHE A 126 -13.69 13.41 -15.49
C PHE A 126 -14.65 14.34 -14.74
N ASN A 127 -15.45 15.08 -15.51
CA ASN A 127 -16.47 15.97 -15.00
C ASN A 127 -17.84 15.46 -15.43
N ALA A 128 -18.86 15.77 -14.63
CA ALA A 128 -20.25 15.60 -15.00
C ALA A 128 -21.09 16.73 -14.45
N THR A 129 -22.08 17.19 -15.23
CA THR A 129 -23.13 18.11 -14.75
C THR A 129 -24.41 17.29 -14.66
N LEU A 130 -24.91 17.12 -13.44
CA LEU A 130 -26.06 16.25 -13.16
C LEU A 130 -27.25 17.06 -12.65
N VAL A 131 -28.45 16.68 -13.06
CA VAL A 131 -29.73 17.07 -12.48
C VAL A 131 -30.38 15.88 -11.79
N PRO A 132 -31.45 16.07 -10.99
CA PRO A 132 -32.06 14.99 -10.23
C PRO A 132 -32.39 13.75 -11.09
N THR A 133 -32.05 12.57 -10.58
CA THR A 133 -32.17 11.23 -11.19
C THR A 133 -31.12 10.90 -12.24
N GLU A 134 -30.20 11.78 -12.55
CA GLU A 134 -29.09 11.47 -13.45
C GLU A 134 -27.95 10.77 -12.70
N GLU A 135 -27.32 9.86 -13.39
CA GLU A 135 -26.27 9.00 -12.86
C GLU A 135 -25.00 9.08 -13.71
N VAL A 136 -23.87 8.92 -13.04
CA VAL A 136 -22.57 8.70 -13.68
C VAL A 136 -21.92 7.46 -13.07
N THR A 137 -21.24 6.68 -13.92
CA THR A 137 -20.58 5.45 -13.50
C THR A 137 -19.13 5.38 -13.97
N GLN A 138 -18.31 4.66 -13.22
CA GLN A 138 -16.99 4.20 -13.69
C GLN A 138 -16.79 2.74 -13.31
N ASP A 139 -16.47 1.92 -14.30
CA ASP A 139 -16.17 0.51 -14.14
C ASP A 139 -14.74 0.22 -14.57
N GLN A 140 -13.99 -0.44 -13.70
CA GLN A 140 -12.61 -0.84 -13.99
C GLN A 140 -12.43 -2.33 -13.66
N LYS A 141 -11.59 -2.99 -14.47
CA LYS A 141 -11.20 -4.38 -14.24
C LYS A 141 -9.72 -4.56 -14.42
N TYR A 142 -9.09 -5.24 -13.46
CA TYR A 142 -7.66 -5.46 -13.42
C TYR A 142 -7.31 -6.93 -13.23
N ILE A 143 -6.13 -7.31 -13.72
CA ILE A 143 -5.35 -8.41 -13.19
C ILE A 143 -4.22 -7.82 -12.35
N VAL A 144 -4.11 -8.23 -11.10
CA VAL A 144 -3.11 -7.72 -10.16
C VAL A 144 -2.38 -8.89 -9.51
N LYS A 145 -1.07 -8.92 -9.67
CA LYS A 145 -0.21 -9.84 -8.92
C LYS A 145 0.43 -9.08 -7.77
N LEU A 146 0.17 -9.52 -6.56
CA LEU A 146 0.81 -9.03 -5.34
C LEU A 146 1.89 -10.01 -4.91
N SER A 147 3.05 -9.46 -4.56
CA SER A 147 4.21 -10.24 -4.14
C SER A 147 4.57 -9.96 -2.69
N ALA A 148 4.78 -11.01 -1.91
CA ALA A 148 5.42 -10.89 -0.62
C ALA A 148 6.91 -10.70 -0.82
N ILE A 149 7.41 -9.56 -0.42
CA ILE A 149 8.82 -9.17 -0.52
C ILE A 149 9.42 -9.20 0.88
N LYS A 150 10.59 -9.81 1.00
CA LYS A 150 11.41 -9.78 2.20
C LYS A 150 12.82 -9.38 1.83
N PHE A 151 13.31 -8.30 2.40
CA PHE A 151 14.72 -7.96 2.35
C PHE A 151 15.46 -8.83 3.35
N GLN A 152 16.62 -9.30 2.94
CA GLN A 152 17.54 -10.06 3.80
C GLN A 152 18.42 -9.09 4.60
N ASP A 153 19.28 -9.63 5.45
CA ASP A 153 20.21 -8.85 6.27
C ASP A 153 21.04 -7.91 5.39
N ILE A 154 20.66 -6.63 5.39
CA ILE A 154 21.34 -5.59 4.64
C ILE A 154 22.53 -5.12 5.48
N THR A 155 23.72 -5.38 4.96
CA THR A 155 24.97 -4.97 5.65
C THR A 155 25.36 -3.54 5.27
N GLY A 156 26.06 -2.83 6.16
CA GLY A 156 26.52 -1.47 5.89
C GLY A 156 27.41 -1.34 4.63
N SER A 157 28.08 -2.42 4.22
CA SER A 157 28.91 -2.43 3.00
C SER A 157 28.11 -2.46 1.70
N GLU A 158 26.83 -2.77 1.75
CA GLU A 158 25.91 -2.82 0.59
C GLU A 158 25.17 -1.50 0.40
N ILE A 159 25.23 -0.62 1.40
CA ILE A 159 24.53 0.66 1.40
C ILE A 159 25.42 1.71 0.73
N GLY A 160 24.89 2.30 -0.34
CA GLY A 160 25.53 3.42 -1.04
C GLY A 160 25.47 4.74 -0.26
N THR A 161 25.88 5.80 -0.92
CA THR A 161 25.84 7.15 -0.34
C THR A 161 24.65 7.94 -0.87
N TYR A 162 23.93 8.64 0.00
CA TYR A 162 22.87 9.54 -0.39
C TYR A 162 23.37 10.71 -1.23
N ASN A 163 22.70 10.97 -2.34
CA ASN A 163 22.88 12.20 -3.11
C ASN A 163 21.72 13.15 -2.78
N ILE A 164 21.95 14.13 -1.94
CA ILE A 164 20.93 15.10 -1.50
C ILE A 164 20.37 15.98 -2.64
N SER A 165 21.05 16.01 -3.79
CA SER A 165 20.57 16.70 -4.99
C SER A 165 19.65 15.83 -5.86
N ASP A 166 19.41 14.59 -5.48
CA ASP A 166 18.48 13.70 -6.19
C ASP A 166 17.04 14.20 -5.98
N GLU A 167 16.22 14.12 -7.04
CA GLU A 167 14.80 14.46 -7.02
C GLU A 167 14.05 13.75 -5.88
N MET A 168 14.50 12.58 -5.49
CA MET A 168 13.95 11.79 -4.39
C MET A 168 13.98 12.54 -3.05
N PHE A 169 15.01 13.35 -2.79
CA PHE A 169 15.06 14.19 -1.60
C PHE A 169 14.05 15.33 -1.66
N ALA A 170 13.88 15.97 -2.81
CA ALA A 170 12.86 17.00 -3.00
C ALA A 170 11.45 16.46 -2.82
N LEU A 171 11.19 15.21 -3.23
CA LEU A 171 9.88 14.58 -3.11
C LEU A 171 9.61 13.99 -1.72
N TYR A 172 10.62 13.41 -1.07
CA TYR A 172 10.40 12.52 0.09
C TYR A 172 11.20 12.86 1.32
N CYS A 173 11.92 14.00 1.31
CA CYS A 173 12.59 14.58 2.49
C CYS A 173 12.23 16.05 2.72
N ASN A 174 11.29 16.62 1.94
CA ASN A 174 10.88 18.01 2.13
C ASN A 174 10.08 18.17 3.44
N ASN A 175 9.91 19.42 3.87
CA ASN A 175 9.18 19.82 5.06
C ASN A 175 7.90 20.59 4.74
N THR A 176 7.47 20.58 3.49
CA THR A 176 6.32 21.38 3.01
C THR A 176 5.02 20.61 2.97
N GLU A 177 5.07 19.30 3.22
CA GLU A 177 3.91 18.44 3.21
C GLU A 177 3.18 18.51 4.56
N PRO A 178 1.86 18.68 4.58
CA PRO A 178 1.07 18.60 5.80
C PRO A 178 1.20 17.21 6.44
N TYR A 179 1.05 17.14 7.76
CA TYR A 179 1.12 15.92 8.59
C TYR A 179 2.52 15.29 8.76
N TYR A 180 3.56 15.92 8.18
CA TYR A 180 4.97 15.52 8.33
C TYR A 180 5.75 16.72 8.85
N GLU A 181 5.53 17.06 10.12
CA GLU A 181 6.08 18.25 10.77
C GLU A 181 7.57 18.05 11.08
N ARG A 182 8.38 17.89 10.04
CA ARG A 182 9.82 17.60 10.11
C ARG A 182 10.61 18.67 10.90
N ASP A 183 10.14 19.91 10.90
CA ASP A 183 10.81 21.03 11.57
C ASP A 183 10.36 21.21 13.04
N ASP A 184 9.45 20.39 13.53
CA ASP A 184 9.02 20.46 14.92
C ASP A 184 10.14 20.02 15.87
N SER A 185 10.44 20.86 16.86
CA SER A 185 11.57 20.64 17.76
C SER A 185 11.43 19.41 18.64
N SER A 186 10.21 19.00 18.97
CA SER A 186 9.95 17.81 19.77
C SER A 186 10.16 16.54 18.99
N LEU A 187 9.72 16.53 17.71
CA LEU A 187 9.97 15.42 16.79
C LEU A 187 11.44 15.29 16.42
N ILE A 188 12.17 16.42 16.23
CA ILE A 188 13.62 16.43 16.04
C ILE A 188 14.33 15.82 17.25
N SER A 189 13.95 16.27 18.45
CA SER A 189 14.53 15.75 19.70
C SER A 189 14.26 14.26 19.87
N LEU A 190 13.05 13.82 19.58
CA LEU A 190 12.66 12.41 19.61
C LEU A 190 13.50 11.59 18.63
N SER A 191 13.50 11.96 17.34
CA SER A 191 14.26 11.23 16.32
C SER A 191 15.73 11.06 16.69
N ASN A 192 16.37 12.15 17.14
CA ASN A 192 17.77 12.14 17.56
C ASN A 192 18.03 11.34 18.85
N SER A 193 16.99 11.11 19.68
CA SER A 193 17.11 10.28 20.89
C SER A 193 16.98 8.78 20.62
N ILE A 194 16.39 8.41 19.48
CA ILE A 194 16.15 7.01 19.09
C ILE A 194 17.36 6.41 18.39
N VAL A 195 18.06 7.21 17.57
CA VAL A 195 19.13 6.73 16.71
C VAL A 195 20.51 7.11 17.25
N ASP A 196 21.53 6.30 16.96
CA ASP A 196 22.90 6.60 17.28
C ASP A 196 23.63 7.21 16.07
N VAL A 197 24.67 8.00 16.34
CA VAL A 197 25.46 8.69 15.30
C VAL A 197 26.11 7.72 14.30
N GLY A 198 26.42 6.50 14.74
CA GLY A 198 27.06 5.47 13.93
C GLY A 198 26.11 4.57 13.15
N ASP A 199 24.80 4.72 13.36
CA ASP A 199 23.80 3.86 12.72
C ASP A 199 23.73 4.11 11.21
N ASN A 200 23.72 3.05 10.43
CA ASN A 200 23.39 3.12 9.01
C ASN A 200 21.89 3.35 8.80
N PRO A 201 21.42 3.69 7.58
CA PRO A 201 20.01 3.99 7.33
C PRO A 201 19.03 2.87 7.71
N VAL A 202 19.43 1.61 7.60
CA VAL A 202 18.56 0.46 7.95
C VAL A 202 18.45 0.32 9.46
N GLU A 203 19.56 0.45 10.19
CA GLU A 203 19.59 0.43 11.66
C GLU A 203 18.77 1.59 12.25
N LYS A 204 18.89 2.80 11.67
CA LYS A 204 18.04 3.94 12.04
C LYS A 204 16.55 3.64 11.81
N ALA A 205 16.22 3.07 10.65
CA ALA A 205 14.86 2.74 10.33
C ALA A 205 14.28 1.67 11.26
N GLU A 206 15.08 0.67 11.66
CA GLU A 206 14.67 -0.37 12.61
C GLU A 206 14.36 0.22 13.99
N LYS A 207 15.25 1.03 14.53
CA LYS A 207 15.05 1.70 15.82
C LYS A 207 13.80 2.60 15.82
N ILE A 208 13.59 3.36 14.74
CA ILE A 208 12.40 4.22 14.57
C ILE A 208 11.14 3.36 14.47
N TYR A 209 11.16 2.30 13.67
CA TYR A 209 10.05 1.34 13.53
C TYR A 209 9.67 0.73 14.89
N ASP A 210 10.66 0.25 15.62
CA ASP A 210 10.46 -0.35 16.94
C ASP A 210 9.91 0.65 17.95
N TRP A 211 10.41 1.89 17.92
CA TRP A 211 9.91 2.94 18.79
C TRP A 211 8.43 3.27 18.48
N VAL A 212 8.08 3.50 17.22
CA VAL A 212 6.71 3.82 16.79
C VAL A 212 5.77 2.68 17.14
N SER A 213 6.15 1.45 16.81
CA SER A 213 5.34 0.26 17.06
C SER A 213 5.12 -0.04 18.54
N SER A 214 6.09 0.32 19.39
CA SER A 214 6.04 0.00 20.84
C SER A 214 5.40 1.10 21.67
N ASN A 215 5.38 2.34 21.19
CA ASN A 215 4.92 3.48 21.96
C ASN A 215 3.54 3.99 21.57
N LEU A 216 3.08 3.72 20.35
CA LEU A 216 1.73 4.10 19.94
C LEU A 216 0.72 2.98 20.27
N VAL A 217 -0.47 3.40 20.69
CA VAL A 217 -1.63 2.53 20.85
C VAL A 217 -2.53 2.66 19.62
N TYR A 218 -2.84 1.54 18.96
CA TYR A 218 -3.72 1.56 17.81
C TYR A 218 -5.16 1.97 18.18
N ASN A 219 -5.69 2.97 17.49
CA ASN A 219 -7.04 3.48 17.69
C ASN A 219 -7.77 3.59 16.34
N GLY A 220 -8.52 2.55 15.96
CA GLY A 220 -9.34 2.54 14.74
C GLY A 220 -10.63 3.39 14.83
N GLY A 221 -10.87 4.09 15.93
CA GLY A 221 -12.03 4.98 16.11
C GLY A 221 -11.72 6.46 15.87
N LEU A 222 -10.55 6.78 15.32
CA LEU A 222 -10.20 8.15 14.96
C LEU A 222 -11.09 8.70 13.82
N PRO A 223 -11.22 10.03 13.71
CA PRO A 223 -11.83 10.65 12.53
C PRO A 223 -11.16 10.19 11.24
N ALA A 224 -11.90 10.17 10.13
CA ALA A 224 -11.33 9.84 8.83
C ALA A 224 -10.23 10.81 8.38
N GLN A 225 -10.20 12.02 8.96
CA GLN A 225 -9.18 13.02 8.72
C GLN A 225 -7.88 12.63 9.40
N GLU A 226 -6.78 12.63 8.64
CA GLU A 226 -5.45 12.39 9.15
C GLU A 226 -5.03 13.45 10.18
N MET A 227 -4.47 13.03 11.31
CA MET A 227 -4.10 13.92 12.41
C MET A 227 -2.63 14.35 12.37
N GLY A 228 -1.77 13.58 11.69
CA GLY A 228 -0.35 13.89 11.49
C GLY A 228 0.61 13.37 12.54
N ALA A 229 1.91 13.56 12.27
CA ALA A 229 2.99 13.00 13.07
C ALA A 229 3.10 13.62 14.46
N LEU A 230 3.00 14.94 14.54
CA LEU A 230 3.08 15.65 15.82
C LEU A 230 1.91 15.28 16.75
N TRP A 231 0.72 15.13 16.20
CA TRP A 231 -0.44 14.68 16.96
C TRP A 231 -0.24 13.26 17.47
N ALA A 232 0.22 12.34 16.61
CA ALA A 232 0.49 10.95 16.98
C ALA A 232 1.50 10.86 18.13
N TYR A 233 2.59 11.61 18.05
CA TYR A 233 3.61 11.69 19.10
C TYR A 233 3.05 12.25 20.41
N THR A 234 2.29 13.33 20.32
CA THR A 234 1.75 14.01 21.53
C THR A 234 0.71 13.15 22.26
N ASN A 235 -0.09 12.39 21.51
CA ASN A 235 -1.19 11.59 22.08
C ASN A 235 -0.83 10.12 22.27
N LEU A 236 0.31 9.66 21.78
CA LEU A 236 0.78 8.27 21.78
C LEU A 236 -0.28 7.27 21.29
N GLN A 237 -1.03 7.66 20.29
CA GLN A 237 -2.03 6.83 19.63
C GLN A 237 -2.20 7.22 18.16
N GLY A 238 -2.80 6.33 17.38
CA GLY A 238 -3.07 6.56 15.98
C GLY A 238 -3.70 5.35 15.31
N ASP A 239 -4.18 5.52 14.10
CA ASP A 239 -4.43 4.41 13.19
C ASP A 239 -3.25 4.20 12.24
N CYS A 240 -3.45 3.49 11.13
CA CYS A 240 -2.38 3.23 10.17
C CYS A 240 -1.80 4.51 9.55
N SER A 241 -2.60 5.58 9.45
CA SER A 241 -2.15 6.87 8.92
C SER A 241 -1.15 7.56 9.86
N GLU A 242 -1.47 7.65 11.14
CA GLU A 242 -0.63 8.31 12.15
C GLU A 242 0.65 7.52 12.43
N TYR A 243 0.56 6.18 12.51
CA TYR A 243 1.75 5.33 12.61
C TYR A 243 2.71 5.57 11.44
N SER A 244 2.15 5.61 10.23
CA SER A 244 2.95 5.86 9.03
C SER A 244 3.52 7.27 9.01
N SER A 245 2.72 8.30 9.31
CA SER A 245 3.17 9.70 9.28
C SER A 245 4.25 9.96 10.31
N LEU A 246 4.14 9.42 11.53
CA LEU A 246 5.17 9.57 12.54
C LEU A 246 6.47 8.88 12.12
N MET A 247 6.40 7.64 11.66
CA MET A 247 7.60 6.92 11.19
C MET A 247 8.28 7.66 10.04
N ILE A 248 7.53 8.12 9.04
CA ILE A 248 8.05 8.87 7.90
C ILE A 248 8.73 10.16 8.36
N THR A 249 8.10 10.90 9.26
CA THR A 249 8.66 12.16 9.78
C THR A 249 9.98 11.94 10.50
N LEU A 250 10.04 10.94 11.38
CA LEU A 250 11.27 10.60 12.11
C LEU A 250 12.40 10.15 11.17
N LEU A 251 12.09 9.39 10.12
CA LEU A 251 13.04 9.00 9.08
C LEU A 251 13.55 10.21 8.29
N ARG A 252 12.64 11.11 7.87
CA ARG A 252 13.01 12.33 7.13
C ARG A 252 13.87 13.30 7.95
N ILE A 253 13.69 13.34 9.26
CA ILE A 253 14.57 14.09 10.19
C ILE A 253 15.99 13.53 10.13
N GLN A 254 16.16 12.25 9.91
CA GLN A 254 17.46 11.58 9.74
C GLN A 254 17.98 11.60 8.30
N ASP A 255 17.41 12.46 7.43
CA ASP A 255 17.72 12.56 6.01
C ASP A 255 17.54 11.24 5.23
N ILE A 256 16.63 10.40 5.67
CA ILE A 256 16.23 9.16 4.98
C ILE A 256 14.93 9.45 4.22
N PRO A 257 14.96 9.46 2.87
CA PRO A 257 13.74 9.62 2.09
C PRO A 257 12.72 8.55 2.44
N ALA A 258 11.53 8.97 2.82
CA ALA A 258 10.45 8.07 3.21
C ALA A 258 9.10 8.55 2.67
N ARG A 259 8.24 7.59 2.32
CA ARG A 259 6.95 7.87 1.70
C ARG A 259 5.85 6.97 2.24
N LYS A 260 4.64 7.48 2.25
CA LYS A 260 3.43 6.73 2.56
C LYS A 260 2.97 5.97 1.31
N VAL A 261 2.54 4.76 1.50
CA VAL A 261 1.79 3.99 0.51
C VAL A 261 0.39 3.78 1.07
N THR A 262 -0.62 4.06 0.28
CA THR A 262 -2.02 3.90 0.68
C THR A 262 -2.77 3.02 -0.30
N GLY A 263 -3.75 2.30 0.21
CA GLY A 263 -4.57 1.41 -0.57
C GLY A 263 -5.57 0.66 0.31
N PHE A 264 -5.77 -0.62 0.04
CA PHE A 264 -6.69 -1.45 0.80
C PHE A 264 -6.18 -2.88 0.97
N LEU A 265 -6.66 -3.54 2.02
CA LEU A 265 -6.31 -4.92 2.34
C LEU A 265 -7.40 -5.88 1.84
N VAL A 266 -6.98 -7.07 1.41
CA VAL A 266 -7.89 -8.22 1.26
C VAL A 266 -8.40 -8.69 2.61
N SER A 267 -7.55 -8.61 3.63
CA SER A 267 -7.86 -9.02 5.00
C SER A 267 -6.92 -8.34 5.99
N ASN A 268 -7.41 -8.06 7.17
CA ASN A 268 -6.63 -7.64 8.34
C ASN A 268 -6.01 -8.84 9.10
N ASN A 269 -6.14 -10.05 8.59
CA ASN A 269 -5.50 -11.25 9.16
C ASN A 269 -4.21 -11.59 8.38
N PRO A 270 -3.02 -11.34 8.95
CA PRO A 270 -1.73 -11.62 8.28
C PRO A 270 -1.50 -13.11 8.00
N SER A 271 -2.25 -13.98 8.66
CA SER A 271 -2.18 -15.43 8.45
C SER A 271 -3.07 -15.93 7.32
N LEU A 272 -3.84 -15.06 6.67
CA LEU A 272 -4.69 -15.44 5.54
C LEU A 272 -3.83 -16.04 4.41
N ARG A 273 -4.28 -17.16 3.88
CA ARG A 273 -3.68 -17.84 2.73
C ARG A 273 -4.74 -17.98 1.63
N PRO A 274 -4.86 -16.97 0.74
CA PRO A 274 -5.81 -17.00 -0.36
C PRO A 274 -5.62 -18.22 -1.25
N LYS A 275 -6.73 -18.85 -1.65
CA LYS A 275 -6.77 -20.00 -2.56
C LYS A 275 -7.43 -19.59 -3.86
N THR A 276 -7.04 -20.21 -4.95
CA THR A 276 -7.69 -20.01 -6.25
C THR A 276 -9.20 -20.20 -6.13
N GLY A 277 -9.95 -19.19 -6.59
CA GLY A 277 -11.40 -19.14 -6.51
C GLY A 277 -11.95 -18.40 -5.28
N ASP A 278 -11.16 -18.11 -4.25
CA ASP A 278 -11.60 -17.29 -3.13
C ASP A 278 -12.02 -15.90 -3.65
N THR A 279 -13.08 -15.35 -3.05
CA THR A 279 -13.66 -14.07 -3.47
C THR A 279 -14.03 -13.23 -2.26
N TRP A 280 -13.73 -11.94 -2.34
CA TRP A 280 -14.14 -10.91 -1.36
C TRP A 280 -14.91 -9.81 -2.06
N ASN A 281 -15.93 -9.28 -1.38
CA ASN A 281 -16.72 -8.15 -1.83
C ASN A 281 -16.63 -7.04 -0.77
N PHE A 282 -16.17 -5.89 -1.20
CA PHE A 282 -16.11 -4.68 -0.39
C PHE A 282 -17.01 -3.62 -1.00
N TYR A 283 -17.50 -2.73 -0.15
CA TYR A 283 -18.28 -1.59 -0.60
C TYR A 283 -17.98 -0.34 0.22
N ALA A 284 -18.23 0.81 -0.39
CA ALA A 284 -18.34 2.11 0.29
C ALA A 284 -19.51 2.87 -0.30
N SER A 285 -20.35 3.48 0.55
CA SER A 285 -21.54 4.24 0.17
C SER A 285 -21.85 5.31 1.22
N ASP A 286 -22.86 6.12 0.98
CA ASP A 286 -23.37 7.09 1.96
C ASP A 286 -23.81 6.44 3.28
N SER A 287 -24.19 5.17 3.24
CA SER A 287 -24.66 4.41 4.41
C SER A 287 -23.55 3.74 5.20
N GLY A 288 -22.32 3.70 4.69
CA GLY A 288 -21.17 3.10 5.35
C GLY A 288 -20.24 2.33 4.43
N THR A 289 -19.26 1.65 5.03
CA THR A 289 -18.25 0.90 4.31
C THR A 289 -17.81 -0.33 5.10
N ASN A 290 -17.46 -1.40 4.37
CA ASN A 290 -16.70 -2.53 4.90
C ASN A 290 -15.28 -2.60 4.31
N MET A 291 -14.84 -1.56 3.60
CA MET A 291 -13.50 -1.50 3.04
C MET A 291 -12.43 -1.47 4.13
N LEU A 292 -11.35 -2.18 3.88
CA LEU A 292 -10.18 -2.22 4.75
C LEU A 292 -9.11 -1.29 4.19
N GLY A 293 -9.36 0.03 4.25
CA GLY A 293 -8.36 1.04 3.90
C GLY A 293 -7.12 0.90 4.77
N HIS A 294 -5.94 1.09 4.19
CA HIS A 294 -4.69 0.91 4.91
C HIS A 294 -3.56 1.78 4.38
N ALA A 295 -2.67 2.18 5.28
CA ALA A 295 -1.46 2.91 4.98
C ALA A 295 -0.24 2.19 5.57
N TRP A 296 0.88 2.24 4.83
CA TRP A 296 2.18 1.71 5.28
C TRP A 296 3.32 2.58 4.76
N VAL A 297 4.53 2.24 5.13
CA VAL A 297 5.73 3.05 4.88
C VAL A 297 6.65 2.37 3.88
N GLU A 298 7.28 3.15 3.04
CA GLU A 298 8.50 2.77 2.33
C GLU A 298 9.59 3.80 2.62
N TYR A 299 10.79 3.34 2.93
CA TYR A 299 11.97 4.17 3.06
C TYR A 299 13.02 3.77 2.02
N TYR A 300 13.81 4.75 1.60
CA TYR A 300 14.82 4.54 0.55
C TYR A 300 16.20 4.35 1.13
N VAL A 301 16.91 3.34 0.65
CA VAL A 301 18.29 3.06 0.96
C VAL A 301 19.10 3.06 -0.35
N PRO A 302 20.17 3.87 -0.47
CA PRO A 302 20.99 3.92 -1.67
C PRO A 302 21.56 2.55 -2.02
N ASP A 303 21.58 2.23 -3.32
CA ASP A 303 21.98 0.95 -3.92
C ASP A 303 21.07 -0.26 -3.59
N ILE A 304 20.16 -0.12 -2.61
CA ILE A 304 19.18 -1.14 -2.23
C ILE A 304 17.80 -0.84 -2.85
N GLY A 305 17.31 0.39 -2.66
CA GLY A 305 16.01 0.83 -3.17
C GLY A 305 14.98 1.10 -2.09
N TRP A 306 13.69 1.04 -2.48
CA TRP A 306 12.56 1.28 -1.59
C TRP A 306 12.21 0.02 -0.80
N ILE A 307 12.35 0.12 0.51
CA ILE A 307 12.10 -0.97 1.46
C ILE A 307 10.77 -0.71 2.15
N ALA A 308 9.85 -1.67 2.05
CA ALA A 308 8.56 -1.57 2.70
C ALA A 308 8.60 -2.01 4.16
N CYS A 309 7.84 -1.31 5.01
CA CYS A 309 7.57 -1.70 6.38
C CYS A 309 6.18 -1.21 6.82
N ASP A 310 5.59 -1.90 7.79
CA ASP A 310 4.27 -1.57 8.32
C ASP A 310 4.30 -1.57 9.85
N PRO A 311 4.45 -0.39 10.48
CA PRO A 311 4.55 -0.29 11.93
C PRO A 311 3.27 -0.66 12.67
N THR A 312 2.10 -0.66 12.01
CA THR A 312 0.84 -1.06 12.64
C THR A 312 0.70 -2.57 12.80
N TRP A 313 1.49 -3.35 12.06
CA TRP A 313 1.45 -4.82 12.07
C TRP A 313 2.67 -5.45 12.74
N SER A 314 3.36 -4.71 13.57
CA SER A 314 4.60 -5.14 14.26
C SER A 314 4.45 -6.41 15.11
N SER A 315 3.23 -6.69 15.59
CA SER A 315 2.95 -7.95 16.33
C SER A 315 3.03 -9.21 15.46
N ALA A 316 3.00 -9.07 14.14
CA ALA A 316 3.19 -10.14 13.19
C ALA A 316 4.60 -10.08 12.58
N PRO A 317 5.30 -11.22 12.41
CA PRO A 317 6.65 -11.21 11.89
C PRO A 317 6.68 -10.81 10.41
N GLY A 318 7.72 -10.07 10.02
CA GLY A 318 8.04 -9.81 8.62
C GLY A 318 7.52 -8.49 8.06
N TYR A 319 7.05 -7.56 8.91
CA TYR A 319 6.61 -6.24 8.51
C TYR A 319 7.64 -5.12 8.76
N PHE A 320 8.81 -5.44 9.24
CA PHE A 320 10.00 -4.63 9.06
C PHE A 320 10.82 -5.23 7.93
N ASN A 321 11.26 -4.43 6.97
CA ASN A 321 12.00 -4.85 5.77
C ASN A 321 11.25 -5.93 4.95
N GLY A 322 9.92 -5.85 4.96
CA GLY A 322 9.09 -6.78 4.23
C GLY A 322 7.62 -6.39 4.18
N ILE A 323 6.93 -6.98 3.24
CA ILE A 323 5.49 -6.79 3.02
C ILE A 323 4.88 -8.09 2.49
N ASP A 324 3.59 -8.29 2.71
CA ASP A 324 2.84 -9.43 2.23
C ASP A 324 2.14 -9.22 0.87
N PHE A 325 1.37 -10.21 0.44
CA PHE A 325 0.58 -10.23 -0.80
C PHE A 325 -0.91 -9.87 -0.58
N LEU A 326 -1.26 -9.24 0.55
CA LEU A 326 -2.65 -8.91 0.89
C LEU A 326 -2.98 -7.41 0.70
N ARG A 327 -2.01 -6.60 0.23
CA ARG A 327 -2.09 -5.14 0.16
C ARG A 327 -2.11 -4.64 -1.28
N PHE A 328 -3.27 -4.12 -1.69
CA PHE A 328 -3.38 -3.40 -2.95
C PHE A 328 -2.92 -1.96 -2.79
N ASN A 329 -2.00 -1.53 -3.64
CA ASN A 329 -1.52 -0.16 -3.69
C ASN A 329 -2.36 0.67 -4.66
N LEU A 330 -2.86 1.79 -4.19
CA LEU A 330 -3.54 2.80 -5.00
C LEU A 330 -2.71 4.08 -5.14
N ASN A 331 -2.04 4.51 -4.08
CA ASN A 331 -1.32 5.78 -4.08
C ASN A 331 0.00 5.69 -3.30
N VAL A 332 0.99 6.44 -3.78
CA VAL A 332 2.30 6.64 -3.14
C VAL A 332 2.51 8.13 -2.94
N GLY A 333 3.06 8.52 -1.80
CA GLY A 333 3.31 9.92 -1.46
C GLY A 333 2.33 10.45 -0.44
N ALA A 334 2.64 11.62 0.10
CA ALA A 334 1.90 12.20 1.20
C ALA A 334 0.56 12.81 0.79
N ASN A 335 0.51 13.31 -0.43
CA ASN A 335 -0.60 14.12 -0.89
C ASN A 335 -1.22 13.52 -2.14
N PHE A 336 -2.53 13.63 -2.21
CA PHE A 336 -3.29 13.29 -3.38
C PHE A 336 -3.57 14.55 -4.19
N PHE A 337 -2.90 14.69 -5.35
CA PHE A 337 -3.06 15.86 -6.20
C PHE A 337 -4.38 15.83 -6.96
N PHE A 338 -5.21 16.85 -6.76
CA PHE A 338 -6.40 17.08 -7.57
C PHE A 338 -6.13 18.24 -8.52
N PRO A 339 -5.94 18.00 -9.84
CA PRO A 339 -5.67 19.10 -10.78
C PRO A 339 -6.82 20.11 -10.87
N PRO A 340 -6.51 21.38 -11.16
CA PRO A 340 -5.21 21.90 -11.57
C PRO A 340 -4.27 22.30 -10.42
N SER A 341 -4.72 22.46 -9.19
CA SER A 341 -3.90 23.07 -8.14
C SER A 341 -4.23 22.68 -6.70
N TYR A 342 -5.01 21.61 -6.50
CA TYR A 342 -5.39 21.21 -5.15
C TYR A 342 -4.58 20.03 -4.68
N THR A 343 -4.03 20.20 -3.50
CA THR A 343 -3.51 19.11 -2.70
C THR A 343 -4.61 18.70 -1.74
N ILE A 344 -5.08 17.46 -1.85
CA ILE A 344 -5.93 16.85 -0.85
C ILE A 344 -4.99 16.07 0.06
N SER A 345 -4.96 16.45 1.33
CA SER A 345 -4.11 15.83 2.34
C SER A 345 -4.60 14.45 2.78
N GLU A 346 -5.84 14.13 2.44
CA GLU A 346 -6.46 12.85 2.73
C GLU A 346 -6.56 12.02 1.45
N PHE A 347 -6.18 10.75 1.55
CA PHE A 347 -6.39 9.82 0.46
C PHE A 347 -7.78 9.20 0.59
N SER A 348 -8.62 9.44 -0.40
CA SER A 348 -9.85 8.69 -0.60
C SER A 348 -9.96 8.21 -2.05
N ASN A 349 -10.56 7.07 -2.24
CA ASN A 349 -10.85 6.53 -3.57
C ASN A 349 -12.24 5.87 -3.56
N PRO A 350 -13.18 6.36 -4.34
CA PRO A 350 -13.08 7.52 -5.25
C PRO A 350 -13.00 8.85 -4.49
N THR A 351 -12.41 9.86 -5.15
CA THR A 351 -12.43 11.24 -4.68
C THR A 351 -13.26 12.08 -5.63
N PHE A 352 -14.21 12.83 -5.11
CA PHE A 352 -14.97 13.79 -5.91
C PHE A 352 -15.35 15.03 -5.13
N VAL A 353 -15.54 16.14 -5.86
CA VAL A 353 -16.08 17.39 -5.34
C VAL A 353 -17.27 17.79 -6.17
N HIS A 354 -18.24 18.48 -5.56
CA HIS A 354 -19.46 18.91 -6.23
C HIS A 354 -19.90 20.32 -5.79
N SER A 355 -20.69 20.99 -6.66
CA SER A 355 -21.13 22.35 -6.42
C SER A 355 -22.36 22.48 -5.52
N GLY A 356 -23.02 21.39 -5.15
CA GLY A 356 -24.20 21.40 -4.27
C GLY A 356 -25.16 20.25 -4.54
N GLY A 357 -26.33 20.30 -3.88
CA GLY A 357 -27.35 19.25 -3.97
C GLY A 357 -27.02 18.02 -3.11
N SER A 358 -27.91 17.05 -3.14
CA SER A 358 -27.73 15.73 -2.52
C SER A 358 -27.49 14.66 -3.59
N TYR A 359 -26.82 13.61 -3.20
CA TYR A 359 -26.49 12.47 -4.05
C TYR A 359 -26.45 11.21 -3.23
N ASP A 360 -26.58 10.07 -3.90
CA ASP A 360 -26.23 8.76 -3.37
C ASP A 360 -25.09 8.21 -4.22
N PHE A 361 -24.13 7.58 -3.58
CA PHE A 361 -23.05 6.88 -4.29
C PHE A 361 -22.87 5.46 -3.80
N ASN A 362 -22.37 4.62 -4.68
CA ASN A 362 -21.94 3.27 -4.37
C ASN A 362 -20.59 2.99 -5.04
N TYR A 363 -19.69 2.36 -4.31
CA TYR A 363 -18.41 1.93 -4.79
C TYR A 363 -18.16 0.51 -4.34
N ASP A 364 -18.24 -0.43 -5.27
CA ASP A 364 -18.08 -1.85 -5.04
C ASP A 364 -16.72 -2.32 -5.54
N ILE A 365 -16.04 -3.12 -4.72
CA ILE A 365 -14.80 -3.80 -5.08
C ILE A 365 -15.01 -5.30 -4.93
N LYS A 366 -14.88 -6.03 -6.05
CA LYS A 366 -14.84 -7.47 -6.04
C LYS A 366 -13.46 -7.98 -6.37
N ILE A 367 -12.92 -8.81 -5.48
CA ILE A 367 -11.58 -9.40 -5.61
C ILE A 367 -11.75 -10.91 -5.73
N THR A 368 -11.17 -11.52 -6.77
CA THR A 368 -11.17 -12.98 -6.97
C THR A 368 -9.75 -13.47 -7.17
N VAL A 369 -9.36 -14.51 -6.45
CA VAL A 369 -8.03 -15.15 -6.62
C VAL A 369 -8.00 -15.99 -7.88
N LEU A 370 -7.13 -15.64 -8.81
CA LEU A 370 -6.90 -16.40 -10.04
C LEU A 370 -5.85 -17.49 -9.85
N THR A 371 -4.73 -17.14 -9.22
CA THR A 371 -3.66 -18.10 -8.89
C THR A 371 -3.03 -17.75 -7.55
N SER A 372 -2.57 -18.75 -6.84
CA SER A 372 -1.94 -18.61 -5.54
C SER A 372 -0.69 -19.48 -5.47
N ASN A 373 0.48 -18.84 -5.46
CA ASN A 373 1.79 -19.48 -5.33
C ASN A 373 2.26 -19.43 -3.89
N LEU A 374 1.42 -19.92 -2.98
CA LEU A 374 1.71 -19.98 -1.55
C LEU A 374 2.22 -21.38 -1.21
N SER A 375 3.31 -21.44 -0.46
CA SER A 375 3.70 -22.70 0.15
C SER A 375 2.59 -23.18 1.07
N PRO A 376 2.24 -24.48 1.07
CA PRO A 376 1.25 -25.00 1.99
C PRO A 376 1.61 -24.61 3.42
N SER A 377 0.69 -23.96 4.13
CA SER A 377 0.91 -23.57 5.52
C SER A 377 1.17 -24.84 6.34
N GLY A 378 2.40 -24.97 6.87
CA GLY A 378 2.66 -25.86 7.97
C GLY A 378 2.50 -27.36 7.73
N THR A 379 2.74 -27.89 6.55
CA THR A 379 3.25 -29.25 6.49
C THR A 379 4.70 -29.21 6.99
N PHE A 380 4.89 -29.19 8.30
CA PHE A 380 6.04 -29.94 8.85
C PHE A 380 6.13 -31.19 7.99
N PRO A 381 7.22 -31.39 7.25
CA PRO A 381 7.22 -32.45 6.29
C PRO A 381 6.90 -33.73 7.08
N ILE A 382 5.73 -34.30 6.81
CA ILE A 382 5.33 -35.61 7.40
C ILE A 382 6.48 -36.58 7.27
N LEU A 383 7.26 -36.47 6.21
CA LEU A 383 8.54 -37.10 6.01
C LEU A 383 9.55 -36.83 7.15
N LEU A 384 9.70 -35.60 7.65
CA LEU A 384 10.64 -35.30 8.74
C LEU A 384 10.17 -35.93 10.05
N ILE A 385 8.87 -35.88 10.34
CA ILE A 385 8.28 -36.57 11.52
C ILE A 385 8.44 -38.07 11.37
N LEU A 386 8.21 -38.64 10.19
CA LEU A 386 8.45 -40.05 9.89
C LEU A 386 9.94 -40.41 10.05
N PHE A 387 10.87 -39.62 9.55
CA PHE A 387 12.31 -39.86 9.74
C PHE A 387 12.74 -39.77 11.20
N ILE A 388 12.22 -38.82 11.97
CA ILE A 388 12.47 -38.73 13.42
C ILE A 388 11.88 -39.93 14.15
N ALA A 389 10.65 -40.34 13.82
CA ALA A 389 10.00 -41.49 14.43
C ALA A 389 10.74 -42.81 14.11
N ILE A 390 11.18 -43.01 12.88
CA ILE A 390 11.99 -44.17 12.47
C ILE A 390 13.35 -44.14 13.17
N GLY A 391 14.00 -42.99 13.28
CA GLY A 391 15.26 -42.84 14.01
C GLY A 391 15.13 -43.20 15.50
N VAL A 392 14.10 -42.70 16.17
CA VAL A 392 13.81 -43.03 17.57
C VAL A 392 13.50 -44.51 17.76
N ALA A 393 12.71 -45.13 16.86
CA ALA A 393 12.40 -46.57 16.92
C ALA A 393 13.65 -47.44 16.74
N ALA A 394 14.57 -47.06 15.83
CA ALA A 394 15.82 -47.75 15.61
C ALA A 394 16.75 -47.69 16.84
N VAL A 395 16.82 -46.53 17.50
CA VAL A 395 17.61 -46.37 18.75
C VAL A 395 17.02 -47.21 19.87
N LEU A 396 15.70 -47.23 20.05
CA LEU A 396 15.02 -48.05 21.05
C LEU A 396 15.23 -49.55 20.80
N LEU A 397 15.15 -49.98 19.55
CA LEU A 397 15.41 -51.39 19.19
C LEU A 397 16.84 -51.79 19.49
N THR A 398 17.80 -50.92 19.21
CA THR A 398 19.22 -51.13 19.51
C THR A 398 19.47 -51.27 21.02
N LEU A 399 18.85 -50.38 21.81
CA LEU A 399 18.91 -50.45 23.28
C LEU A 399 18.31 -51.74 23.83
N ILE A 400 17.16 -52.19 23.32
CA ILE A 400 16.54 -53.48 23.73
C ILE A 400 17.46 -54.66 23.39
N ILE A 401 18.11 -54.65 22.22
CA ILE A 401 19.05 -55.70 21.83
C ILE A 401 20.27 -55.72 22.78
N ILE A 402 20.81 -54.54 23.12
CA ILE A 402 21.95 -54.42 24.05
C ILE A 402 21.56 -54.94 25.43
N ILE A 403 20.40 -54.55 25.97
CA ILE A 403 19.91 -55.02 27.28
C ILE A 403 19.69 -56.55 27.29
N LYS A 404 19.07 -57.12 26.24
CA LYS A 404 18.88 -58.54 26.11
C LYS A 404 20.20 -59.31 26.00
N ARG A 405 21.23 -58.77 25.36
CA ARG A 405 22.57 -59.39 25.30
C ARG A 405 23.31 -59.26 26.61
N SER A 406 23.14 -58.19 27.36
CA SER A 406 23.74 -57.97 28.66
C SER A 406 23.13 -58.91 29.70
N SER A 407 21.82 -59.16 29.70
CA SER A 407 21.14 -60.07 30.64
C SER A 407 21.45 -61.50 30.41
N LYS A 408 21.87 -61.94 29.20
CA LYS A 408 22.32 -63.28 28.90
C LYS A 408 23.77 -63.56 29.31
N LYS A 409 24.60 -62.52 29.57
CA LYS A 409 25.98 -62.67 30.03
C LYS A 409 26.15 -62.79 31.57
N GLY A 410 25.09 -62.51 32.33
CA GLY A 410 25.09 -62.57 33.80
C GLY A 410 24.54 -63.85 34.39
N SER A 411 24.34 -64.91 33.58
CA SER A 411 23.79 -66.17 34.03
C SER A 411 24.78 -67.35 33.73
N TYR A 412 26.00 -67.21 34.20
CA TYR A 412 26.98 -68.30 34.34
C TYR A 412 27.68 -68.11 35.66
#